data_8e0f446b5c882f58ef8163d8989afa11
#
_entry.id   8e0f446b5c882f58ef8163d8989afa11
#
_cell.length_a   1.000
_cell.length_b   1.000
_cell.length_c   1.000
_cell.angle_alpha   90.00
_cell.angle_beta   90.00
_cell.angle_gamma   90.00
#
_symmetry.space_group_name_H-M   'P 1'
#
loop_
_entity.id
_entity.type
_entity.pdbx_description
1 polymer ?
#
loop_
_entity_poly.entity_id
_entity_poly.type
_entity_poly.pdbx_seq_one_letter_code
_entity_poly.pdbx_strand_id
1 'polypeptide(L)'
;MFYLDSRHVYRVTELDSIEWLEHGFGTRLSDIPARFPRLATLKQVHSAACVAAEGRAGALGTGDALLENTPGAVVAVKTADCIPILLVDQRTRAVAAVHAGWRGTVARIALAAVEAMRDRFGSAPADLHAAIGPGIGKCCYEVGPEVAQRFGEWGRAHIDLAEANRLQLSAAGVTAGRIHASNLCTMCRPEEFHSFRRDREAAGRLYAFAGIR
;
A
#
# COMPACT_ATOMS: atom_id res chain seq x y z
N MET A 1 -11.04 11.30 2.93
CA MET A 1 -9.94 12.29 2.85
C MET A 1 -8.77 11.83 3.72
N PHE A 2 -7.50 12.14 3.32
CA PHE A 2 -6.32 11.84 4.17
C PHE A 2 -6.06 12.98 5.17
N TYR A 3 -5.70 12.61 6.40
CA TYR A 3 -5.26 13.55 7.42
C TYR A 3 -4.15 12.94 8.28
N LEU A 4 -3.31 13.78 8.90
CA LEU A 4 -2.22 13.35 9.79
C LEU A 4 -2.75 13.34 11.24
N ASP A 5 -2.64 12.22 11.92
CA ASP A 5 -3.02 12.10 13.34
C ASP A 5 -1.89 12.57 14.28
N SER A 6 -2.19 12.65 15.59
CA SER A 6 -1.23 13.06 16.62
C SER A 6 -0.05 12.10 16.83
N ARG A 7 -0.08 10.92 16.22
CA ARG A 7 1.00 9.92 16.25
C ARG A 7 1.84 9.93 14.97
N HIS A 8 1.70 10.99 14.16
CA HIS A 8 2.38 11.11 12.87
C HIS A 8 2.05 10.00 11.88
N VAL A 9 0.79 9.52 11.87
CA VAL A 9 0.29 8.51 10.94
C VAL A 9 -0.80 9.14 10.08
N TYR A 10 -0.69 9.03 8.78
CA TYR A 10 -1.75 9.40 7.86
C TYR A 10 -2.90 8.40 7.92
N ARG A 11 -4.10 8.90 8.13
CA ARG A 11 -5.35 8.14 8.21
C ARG A 11 -6.26 8.51 7.06
N VAL A 12 -7.28 7.69 6.82
CA VAL A 12 -8.32 7.93 5.81
C VAL A 12 -9.65 8.07 6.54
N THR A 13 -10.25 9.26 6.48
CA THR A 13 -11.48 9.60 7.22
C THR A 13 -12.61 8.59 6.97
N GLU A 14 -12.75 8.14 5.73
CA GLU A 14 -13.81 7.19 5.33
C GLU A 14 -13.59 5.80 5.96
N LEU A 15 -12.35 5.43 6.27
CA LEU A 15 -12.01 4.17 6.93
C LEU A 15 -12.10 4.24 8.46
N ASP A 16 -12.04 5.43 9.06
CA ASP A 16 -12.14 5.60 10.51
C ASP A 16 -13.54 5.23 11.06
N SER A 17 -14.57 5.26 10.20
CA SER A 17 -15.92 4.82 10.57
C SER A 17 -16.05 3.30 10.75
N ILE A 18 -15.03 2.53 10.36
CA ILE A 18 -15.01 1.07 10.51
C ILE A 18 -14.40 0.74 11.88
N GLU A 19 -15.24 0.50 12.88
CA GLU A 19 -14.86 0.37 14.29
C GLU A 19 -13.78 -0.68 14.57
N TRP A 20 -13.85 -1.81 13.87
CA TRP A 20 -12.89 -2.91 14.05
C TRP A 20 -11.55 -2.70 13.33
N LEU A 21 -11.48 -1.72 12.41
CA LEU A 21 -10.30 -1.51 11.59
C LEU A 21 -9.23 -0.70 12.32
N GLU A 22 -8.00 -1.17 12.24
CA GLU A 22 -6.80 -0.39 12.50
C GLU A 22 -6.05 -0.20 11.18
N HIS A 23 -5.79 1.05 10.76
CA HIS A 23 -5.13 1.31 9.48
C HIS A 23 -4.24 2.53 9.55
N GLY A 24 -3.32 2.70 8.62
CA GLY A 24 -2.58 3.94 8.46
C GLY A 24 -1.32 3.81 7.63
N PHE A 25 -0.78 4.98 7.33
CA PHE A 25 0.47 5.16 6.59
C PHE A 25 1.42 5.97 7.48
N GLY A 26 2.45 5.31 8.01
CA GLY A 26 3.43 5.94 8.88
C GLY A 26 4.28 6.98 8.15
N THR A 27 4.68 8.01 8.89
CA THR A 27 5.72 8.95 8.48
C THR A 27 7.08 8.50 9.03
N ARG A 28 8.14 9.26 8.73
CA ARG A 28 9.47 9.03 9.32
C ARG A 28 9.54 9.28 10.83
N LEU A 29 8.50 9.92 11.39
CA LEU A 29 8.37 10.24 12.82
C LEU A 29 7.53 9.19 13.58
N SER A 30 6.90 8.25 12.88
CA SER A 30 6.08 7.20 13.51
C SER A 30 6.89 5.92 13.71
N ASP A 31 6.69 5.26 14.85
CA ASP A 31 7.28 3.94 15.14
C ASP A 31 6.19 2.87 15.12
N ILE A 32 5.88 2.37 13.92
CA ILE A 32 4.85 1.35 13.72
C ILE A 32 5.24 0.00 14.31
N PRO A 33 6.50 -0.49 14.19
CA PRO A 33 6.93 -1.73 14.85
C PRO A 33 6.78 -1.69 16.37
N ALA A 34 7.13 -0.60 17.03
CA ALA A 34 6.95 -0.49 18.48
C ALA A 34 5.47 -0.46 18.88
N ARG A 35 4.60 0.14 18.04
CA ARG A 35 3.15 0.16 18.28
C ARG A 35 2.50 -1.22 18.14
N PHE A 36 2.99 -2.05 17.24
CA PHE A 36 2.46 -3.37 16.95
C PHE A 36 3.52 -4.46 17.10
N PRO A 37 3.81 -4.95 18.32
CA PRO A 37 4.86 -5.96 18.56
C PRO A 37 4.66 -7.27 17.79
N ARG A 38 3.42 -7.56 17.39
CA ARG A 38 3.05 -8.74 16.58
C ARG A 38 2.78 -8.39 15.12
N LEU A 39 3.38 -7.32 14.60
CA LEU A 39 3.25 -6.92 13.20
C LEU A 39 3.74 -8.00 12.25
N ALA A 40 2.91 -8.39 11.29
CA ALA A 40 3.30 -9.29 10.20
C ALA A 40 3.85 -8.48 9.01
N THR A 41 4.95 -8.94 8.45
CA THR A 41 5.61 -8.32 7.27
C THR A 41 6.10 -9.37 6.28
N LEU A 42 6.56 -8.93 5.11
CA LEU A 42 7.15 -9.78 4.08
C LEU A 42 8.59 -9.35 3.74
N LYS A 43 9.35 -10.29 3.17
CA LYS A 43 10.50 -9.96 2.32
C LYS A 43 9.95 -9.53 0.96
N GLN A 44 9.83 -8.22 0.75
CA GLN A 44 9.33 -7.62 -0.48
C GLN A 44 10.38 -7.73 -1.59
N VAL A 45 9.95 -8.16 -2.77
CA VAL A 45 10.82 -8.45 -3.93
C VAL A 45 10.33 -7.79 -5.21
N HIS A 46 9.37 -6.85 -5.09
CA HIS A 46 8.74 -6.12 -6.20
C HIS A 46 8.00 -7.04 -7.20
N SER A 47 7.37 -8.09 -6.69
CA SER A 47 6.57 -9.06 -7.43
C SER A 47 5.07 -8.71 -7.40
N ALA A 48 4.23 -9.64 -7.89
CA ALA A 48 2.78 -9.64 -7.69
C ALA A 48 2.32 -10.78 -6.75
N ALA A 49 3.25 -11.34 -5.96
CA ALA A 49 2.92 -12.43 -5.05
C ALA A 49 2.18 -11.93 -3.80
N CYS A 50 1.06 -12.58 -3.52
CA CYS A 50 0.19 -12.34 -2.36
C CYS A 50 0.34 -13.49 -1.36
N VAL A 51 0.45 -13.16 -0.07
CA VAL A 51 0.60 -14.11 1.04
C VAL A 51 -0.50 -13.87 2.06
N ALA A 52 -1.09 -14.92 2.60
CA ALA A 52 -2.01 -14.81 3.73
C ALA A 52 -1.24 -14.93 5.06
N ALA A 53 -1.48 -14.01 5.99
CA ALA A 53 -0.81 -14.01 7.28
C ALA A 53 -1.38 -15.03 8.26
N GLU A 54 -2.70 -15.26 8.25
CA GLU A 54 -3.39 -16.27 9.07
C GLU A 54 -3.10 -16.12 10.58
N GLY A 55 -3.18 -14.88 11.07
CA GLY A 55 -2.89 -14.55 12.47
C GLY A 55 -1.42 -14.65 12.88
N ARG A 56 -0.53 -15.03 11.97
CA ARG A 56 0.92 -15.12 12.23
C ARG A 56 1.56 -13.73 12.27
N ALA A 57 2.67 -13.61 12.99
CA ALA A 57 3.43 -12.39 13.16
C ALA A 57 4.88 -12.53 12.69
N GLY A 58 5.57 -11.40 12.53
CA GLY A 58 6.96 -11.36 12.07
C GLY A 58 7.10 -11.43 10.54
N ALA A 59 8.24 -11.90 10.06
CA ALA A 59 8.52 -12.02 8.62
C ALA A 59 7.94 -13.34 8.08
N LEU A 60 6.88 -13.28 7.27
CA LEU A 60 6.07 -14.43 6.84
C LEU A 60 6.45 -15.01 5.46
N GLY A 61 7.65 -14.72 4.98
CA GLY A 61 8.11 -15.23 3.69
C GLY A 61 8.29 -14.11 2.65
N THR A 62 8.18 -14.47 1.37
CA THR A 62 8.50 -13.59 0.24
C THR A 62 7.23 -13.24 -0.53
N GLY A 63 7.03 -11.94 -0.81
CA GLY A 63 5.88 -11.44 -1.55
C GLY A 63 5.74 -9.93 -1.37
N ASP A 64 4.74 -9.34 -2.01
CA ASP A 64 4.53 -7.89 -2.01
C ASP A 64 3.10 -7.48 -1.62
N ALA A 65 2.23 -8.44 -1.32
CA ALA A 65 0.93 -8.19 -0.69
C ALA A 65 0.72 -9.18 0.46
N LEU A 66 0.27 -8.68 1.61
CA LEU A 66 -0.01 -9.47 2.81
C LEU A 66 -1.49 -9.31 3.18
N LEU A 67 -2.20 -10.43 3.23
CA LEU A 67 -3.65 -10.49 3.47
C LEU A 67 -3.94 -11.04 4.86
N GLU A 68 -5.02 -10.56 5.52
CA GLU A 68 -5.39 -10.96 6.86
C GLU A 68 -6.89 -10.81 7.13
N ASN A 69 -7.49 -11.73 7.92
CA ASN A 69 -8.85 -11.59 8.44
C ASN A 69 -9.00 -12.11 9.90
N THR A 70 -7.88 -12.35 10.58
CA THR A 70 -7.88 -12.83 11.97
C THR A 70 -7.96 -11.64 12.94
N PRO A 71 -8.90 -11.63 13.92
CA PRO A 71 -8.95 -10.61 14.97
C PRO A 71 -7.63 -10.52 15.75
N GLY A 72 -7.21 -9.30 16.07
CA GLY A 72 -5.96 -9.01 16.80
C GLY A 72 -4.71 -9.02 15.93
N ALA A 73 -4.80 -9.35 14.64
CA ALA A 73 -3.66 -9.36 13.72
C ALA A 73 -3.50 -8.03 12.97
N VAL A 74 -2.26 -7.65 12.72
CA VAL A 74 -1.89 -6.45 11.94
C VAL A 74 -0.84 -6.83 10.91
N VAL A 75 -1.08 -6.48 9.66
CA VAL A 75 -0.18 -6.69 8.51
C VAL A 75 0.37 -5.37 8.00
N ALA A 76 1.61 -5.37 7.52
CA ALA A 76 2.21 -4.17 6.95
C ALA A 76 3.15 -4.45 5.78
N VAL A 77 3.29 -3.44 4.93
CA VAL A 77 4.35 -3.34 3.93
C VAL A 77 5.25 -2.14 4.22
N LYS A 78 6.50 -2.22 3.77
CA LYS A 78 7.53 -1.20 3.93
C LYS A 78 7.76 -0.50 2.60
N THR A 79 7.82 0.83 2.63
CA THR A 79 8.07 1.64 1.44
C THR A 79 9.11 2.72 1.68
N ALA A 80 9.72 3.18 0.61
CA ALA A 80 10.42 4.44 0.45
C ALA A 80 10.32 4.74 -1.05
N ASP A 81 9.30 5.52 -1.45
CA ASP A 81 8.86 5.87 -2.80
C ASP A 81 7.86 4.91 -3.46
N CYS A 82 7.98 3.58 -3.33
CA CYS A 82 6.95 2.67 -3.86
C CYS A 82 5.58 2.97 -3.24
N ILE A 83 4.52 2.77 -4.03
CA ILE A 83 3.15 3.06 -3.61
C ILE A 83 2.65 1.98 -2.64
N PRO A 84 2.30 2.33 -1.39
CA PRO A 84 1.57 1.43 -0.52
C PRO A 84 0.06 1.51 -0.80
N ILE A 85 -0.61 0.36 -0.81
CA ILE A 85 -2.06 0.30 -0.96
C ILE A 85 -2.62 -0.53 0.19
N LEU A 86 -3.67 -0.05 0.84
CA LEU A 86 -4.45 -0.81 1.80
C LEU A 86 -5.78 -1.17 1.16
N LEU A 87 -6.17 -2.45 1.23
CA LEU A 87 -7.50 -2.92 0.85
C LEU A 87 -8.25 -3.33 2.11
N VAL A 88 -9.52 -2.98 2.18
CA VAL A 88 -10.38 -3.26 3.35
C VAL A 88 -11.74 -3.75 2.87
N ASP A 89 -12.16 -4.91 3.33
CA ASP A 89 -13.53 -5.41 3.17
C ASP A 89 -14.25 -5.35 4.52
N GLN A 90 -15.20 -4.43 4.62
CA GLN A 90 -15.97 -4.25 5.85
C GLN A 90 -16.88 -5.46 6.14
N ARG A 91 -17.36 -6.12 5.12
CA ARG A 91 -18.32 -7.26 5.23
C ARG A 91 -17.64 -8.51 5.74
N THR A 92 -16.47 -8.87 5.17
CA THR A 92 -15.73 -10.07 5.54
C THR A 92 -14.73 -9.83 6.67
N ARG A 93 -14.56 -8.57 7.10
CA ARG A 93 -13.53 -8.12 8.04
C ARG A 93 -12.14 -8.56 7.60
N ALA A 94 -11.84 -8.36 6.33
CA ALA A 94 -10.56 -8.71 5.74
C ALA A 94 -9.80 -7.47 5.30
N VAL A 95 -8.48 -7.52 5.41
CA VAL A 95 -7.58 -6.44 5.02
C VAL A 95 -6.42 -6.97 4.18
N ALA A 96 -5.83 -6.10 3.36
CA ALA A 96 -4.54 -6.35 2.74
C ALA A 96 -3.66 -5.10 2.78
N ALA A 97 -2.35 -5.32 2.97
CA ALA A 97 -1.31 -4.32 2.77
C ALA A 97 -0.48 -4.71 1.55
N VAL A 98 -0.37 -3.81 0.57
CA VAL A 98 0.21 -4.06 -0.76
C VAL A 98 1.34 -3.08 -1.03
N HIS A 99 2.49 -3.60 -1.47
CA HIS A 99 3.65 -2.84 -1.92
C HIS A 99 3.70 -2.80 -3.45
N ALA A 100 3.37 -1.66 -4.04
CA ALA A 100 3.31 -1.46 -5.47
C ALA A 100 4.45 -0.56 -5.96
N GLY A 101 5.66 -1.12 -6.08
CA GLY A 101 6.73 -0.51 -6.86
C GLY A 101 6.47 -0.64 -8.36
N TRP A 102 7.28 -0.01 -9.23
CA TRP A 102 7.03 -0.04 -10.67
C TRP A 102 6.96 -1.47 -11.26
N ARG A 103 7.81 -2.40 -10.79
CA ARG A 103 7.78 -3.80 -11.22
C ARG A 103 6.49 -4.50 -10.80
N GLY A 104 6.07 -4.33 -9.54
CA GLY A 104 4.81 -4.85 -9.03
C GLY A 104 3.60 -4.26 -9.76
N THR A 105 3.64 -2.95 -10.06
CA THR A 105 2.59 -2.28 -10.84
C THR A 105 2.50 -2.84 -12.26
N VAL A 106 3.63 -3.04 -12.95
CA VAL A 106 3.66 -3.69 -14.27
C VAL A 106 3.16 -5.14 -14.20
N ALA A 107 3.50 -5.85 -13.12
CA ALA A 107 3.02 -7.22 -12.85
C ALA A 107 1.59 -7.26 -12.28
N ARG A 108 0.89 -6.09 -12.19
CA ARG A 108 -0.52 -5.94 -11.77
C ARG A 108 -0.78 -6.37 -10.33
N ILE A 109 0.12 -6.04 -9.40
CA ILE A 109 -0.01 -6.42 -7.97
C ILE A 109 -1.32 -5.92 -7.33
N ALA A 110 -1.83 -4.75 -7.71
CA ALA A 110 -3.09 -4.23 -7.17
C ALA A 110 -4.28 -5.12 -7.57
N LEU A 111 -4.33 -5.56 -8.84
CA LEU A 111 -5.34 -6.53 -9.30
C LEU A 111 -5.17 -7.87 -8.58
N ALA A 112 -3.94 -8.41 -8.54
CA ALA A 112 -3.65 -9.70 -7.90
C ALA A 112 -4.07 -9.71 -6.42
N ALA A 113 -3.89 -8.60 -5.70
CA ALA A 113 -4.34 -8.47 -4.31
C ALA A 113 -5.88 -8.49 -4.18
N VAL A 114 -6.61 -7.83 -5.09
CA VAL A 114 -8.08 -7.88 -5.12
C VAL A 114 -8.57 -9.31 -5.41
N GLU A 115 -7.97 -9.98 -6.38
CA GLU A 115 -8.29 -11.38 -6.71
C GLU A 115 -7.99 -12.31 -5.53
N ALA A 116 -6.84 -12.15 -4.87
CA ALA A 116 -6.47 -12.94 -3.70
C ALA A 116 -7.44 -12.73 -2.52
N MET A 117 -7.94 -11.51 -2.28
CA MET A 117 -8.96 -11.24 -1.27
C MET A 117 -10.29 -11.91 -1.63
N ARG A 118 -10.69 -11.87 -2.92
CA ARG A 118 -11.90 -12.56 -3.39
C ARG A 118 -11.78 -14.06 -3.18
N ASP A 119 -10.69 -14.66 -3.62
CA ASP A 119 -10.51 -16.12 -3.64
C ASP A 119 -10.36 -16.69 -2.21
N ARG A 120 -9.73 -15.90 -1.30
CA ARG A 120 -9.47 -16.36 0.05
C ARG A 120 -10.56 -16.02 1.06
N PHE A 121 -11.17 -14.84 0.95
CA PHE A 121 -12.13 -14.35 1.95
C PHE A 121 -13.53 -14.15 1.40
N GLY A 122 -13.74 -14.39 0.11
CA GLY A 122 -15.03 -14.13 -0.56
C GLY A 122 -15.33 -12.63 -0.67
N SER A 123 -14.32 -11.78 -0.66
CA SER A 123 -14.48 -10.33 -0.82
C SER A 123 -14.98 -9.98 -2.21
N ALA A 124 -16.10 -9.29 -2.32
CA ALA A 124 -16.55 -8.76 -3.61
C ALA A 124 -15.76 -7.47 -3.91
N PRO A 125 -15.17 -7.32 -5.12
CA PRO A 125 -14.38 -6.11 -5.45
C PRO A 125 -15.15 -4.81 -5.24
N ALA A 126 -16.46 -4.78 -5.53
CA ALA A 126 -17.30 -3.60 -5.34
C ALA A 126 -17.48 -3.19 -3.86
N ASP A 127 -17.26 -4.12 -2.90
CA ASP A 127 -17.35 -3.85 -1.47
C ASP A 127 -16.03 -3.37 -0.87
N LEU A 128 -14.92 -3.53 -1.60
CA LEU A 128 -13.60 -3.11 -1.12
C LEU A 128 -13.48 -1.59 -1.05
N HIS A 129 -12.91 -1.11 0.04
CA HIS A 129 -12.25 0.19 0.10
C HIS A 129 -10.77 0.02 -0.22
N ALA A 130 -10.23 0.90 -1.06
CA ALA A 130 -8.82 0.95 -1.39
C ALA A 130 -8.24 2.30 -1.01
N ALA A 131 -7.17 2.30 -0.20
CA ALA A 131 -6.44 3.51 0.17
C ALA A 131 -5.03 3.47 -0.45
N ILE A 132 -4.75 4.38 -1.37
CA ILE A 132 -3.45 4.56 -2.02
C ILE A 132 -2.69 5.61 -1.22
N GLY A 133 -1.68 5.16 -0.48
CA GLY A 133 -0.92 6.00 0.44
C GLY A 133 0.20 6.81 -0.19
N PRO A 134 1.01 7.51 0.65
CA PRO A 134 2.13 8.31 0.20
C PRO A 134 3.18 7.47 -0.54
N GLY A 135 3.62 7.96 -1.70
CA GLY A 135 4.68 7.37 -2.52
C GLY A 135 5.33 8.45 -3.39
N ILE A 136 6.26 8.08 -4.26
CA ILE A 136 6.84 9.05 -5.17
C ILE A 136 5.80 9.49 -6.20
N GLY A 137 5.49 10.77 -6.24
CA GLY A 137 4.54 11.34 -7.19
C GLY A 137 5.11 11.49 -8.60
N LYS A 138 4.22 11.64 -9.59
CA LYS A 138 4.59 11.93 -10.97
C LYS A 138 5.55 13.12 -11.10
N CYS A 139 5.43 14.13 -10.23
CA CYS A 139 6.29 15.31 -10.19
C CYS A 139 7.79 14.97 -10.05
N CYS A 140 8.13 13.82 -9.42
CA CYS A 140 9.49 13.44 -9.09
C CYS A 140 9.92 12.07 -9.67
N TYR A 141 8.97 11.28 -10.19
CA TYR A 141 9.28 9.94 -10.67
C TYR A 141 9.60 9.92 -12.16
N GLU A 142 10.70 10.58 -12.53
CA GLU A 142 11.30 10.44 -13.85
C GLU A 142 12.02 9.09 -13.98
N VAL A 143 11.79 8.38 -15.08
CA VAL A 143 12.35 7.06 -15.38
C VAL A 143 12.99 7.02 -16.77
N GLY A 144 13.90 6.08 -16.98
CA GLY A 144 14.49 5.81 -18.29
C GLY A 144 13.53 5.10 -19.25
N PRO A 145 13.92 5.01 -20.55
CA PRO A 145 13.05 4.43 -21.59
C PRO A 145 12.62 2.99 -21.29
N GLU A 146 13.48 2.21 -20.64
CA GLU A 146 13.24 0.79 -20.29
C GLU A 146 12.07 0.61 -19.30
N VAL A 147 11.85 1.58 -18.41
CA VAL A 147 10.71 1.60 -17.50
C VAL A 147 9.53 2.30 -18.13
N ALA A 148 9.75 3.44 -18.83
CA ALA A 148 8.71 4.23 -19.47
C ALA A 148 7.88 3.40 -20.45
N GLN A 149 8.53 2.57 -21.29
CA GLN A 149 7.87 1.67 -22.24
C GLN A 149 6.90 0.69 -21.58
N ARG A 150 7.14 0.28 -20.33
CA ARG A 150 6.22 -0.59 -19.58
C ARG A 150 4.90 0.08 -19.21
N PHE A 151 4.87 1.41 -19.28
CA PHE A 151 3.69 2.23 -19.02
C PHE A 151 3.13 2.89 -20.30
N GLY A 152 3.60 2.47 -21.49
CA GLY A 152 3.14 3.00 -22.78
C GLY A 152 3.75 4.35 -23.16
N GLU A 153 4.82 4.78 -22.47
CA GLU A 153 5.53 6.03 -22.72
C GLU A 153 6.82 5.78 -23.50
N TRP A 154 7.31 6.82 -24.21
CA TRP A 154 8.52 6.74 -25.03
C TRP A 154 9.60 7.67 -24.49
N GLY A 155 10.84 7.21 -24.53
CA GLY A 155 11.99 7.97 -24.03
C GLY A 155 11.99 8.06 -22.50
N ARG A 156 12.56 9.15 -21.97
CA ARG A 156 12.46 9.46 -20.52
C ARG A 156 11.08 10.05 -20.25
N ALA A 157 10.45 9.59 -19.20
CA ALA A 157 9.08 10.02 -18.87
C ALA A 157 8.85 10.09 -17.36
N HIS A 158 7.90 10.92 -16.96
CA HIS A 158 7.39 10.98 -15.60
C HIS A 158 6.19 10.05 -15.46
N ILE A 159 6.33 8.99 -14.65
CA ILE A 159 5.28 7.98 -14.45
C ILE A 159 4.48 8.28 -13.19
N ASP A 160 3.16 8.18 -13.31
CA ASP A 160 2.23 8.21 -12.16
C ASP A 160 1.90 6.79 -11.70
N LEU A 161 2.67 6.29 -10.73
CA LEU A 161 2.44 4.96 -10.17
C LEU A 161 1.13 4.87 -9.37
N ALA A 162 0.74 5.96 -8.70
CA ALA A 162 -0.51 5.98 -7.94
C ALA A 162 -1.71 5.86 -8.88
N GLU A 163 -1.71 6.62 -9.98
CA GLU A 163 -2.77 6.55 -10.99
C GLU A 163 -2.78 5.20 -11.72
N ALA A 164 -1.62 4.64 -12.06
CA ALA A 164 -1.53 3.32 -12.68
C ALA A 164 -2.19 2.23 -11.79
N ASN A 165 -1.93 2.27 -10.49
CA ASN A 165 -2.57 1.33 -9.53
C ASN A 165 -4.05 1.64 -9.32
N ARG A 166 -4.47 2.93 -9.31
CA ARG A 166 -5.88 3.32 -9.24
C ARG A 166 -6.68 2.73 -10.41
N LEU A 167 -6.11 2.80 -11.63
CA LEU A 167 -6.73 2.21 -12.81
C LEU A 167 -6.85 0.69 -12.71
N GLN A 168 -5.84 0.00 -12.16
CA GLN A 168 -5.90 -1.45 -11.92
C GLN A 168 -6.99 -1.82 -10.92
N LEU A 169 -7.13 -1.07 -9.82
CA LEU A 169 -8.19 -1.28 -8.83
C LEU A 169 -9.58 -1.09 -9.43
N SER A 170 -9.76 -0.03 -10.25
CA SER A 170 -11.02 0.20 -10.97
C SER A 170 -11.31 -0.93 -11.95
N ALA A 171 -10.31 -1.39 -12.72
CA ALA A 171 -10.45 -2.50 -13.65
C ALA A 171 -10.73 -3.84 -12.95
N ALA A 172 -10.28 -3.99 -11.68
CA ALA A 172 -10.61 -5.14 -10.84
C ALA A 172 -12.03 -5.09 -10.27
N GLY A 173 -12.77 -4.00 -10.48
CA GLY A 173 -14.16 -3.84 -10.02
C GLY A 173 -14.30 -3.08 -8.69
N VAL A 174 -13.24 -2.49 -8.16
CA VAL A 174 -13.35 -1.62 -6.98
C VAL A 174 -14.07 -0.33 -7.39
N THR A 175 -15.13 0.01 -6.67
CA THR A 175 -15.94 1.19 -6.98
C THR A 175 -15.13 2.48 -6.85
N ALA A 176 -15.18 3.36 -7.85
CA ALA A 176 -14.38 4.59 -7.89
C ALA A 176 -14.51 5.47 -6.63
N GLY A 177 -15.71 5.60 -6.06
CA GLY A 177 -15.95 6.34 -4.81
C GLY A 177 -15.37 5.69 -3.55
N ARG A 178 -14.85 4.46 -3.66
CA ARG A 178 -14.17 3.73 -2.58
C ARG A 178 -12.65 3.65 -2.76
N ILE A 179 -12.10 4.31 -3.79
CA ILE A 179 -10.67 4.42 -4.01
C ILE A 179 -10.21 5.80 -3.54
N HIS A 180 -9.44 5.84 -2.48
CA HIS A 180 -8.94 7.05 -1.82
C HIS A 180 -7.44 7.19 -2.09
N ALA A 181 -7.00 8.28 -2.70
CA ALA A 181 -5.58 8.55 -2.97
C ALA A 181 -5.08 9.74 -2.16
N SER A 182 -3.89 9.59 -1.58
CA SER A 182 -3.29 10.63 -0.72
C SER A 182 -2.76 11.83 -1.50
N ASN A 183 -2.29 11.62 -2.74
CA ASN A 183 -1.57 12.61 -3.56
C ASN A 183 -0.33 13.20 -2.87
N LEU A 184 0.25 12.50 -1.89
CA LEU A 184 1.41 12.93 -1.12
C LEU A 184 2.68 12.34 -1.74
N CYS A 185 3.58 13.22 -2.21
CA CYS A 185 4.86 12.80 -2.78
C CYS A 185 5.94 12.67 -1.69
N THR A 186 6.52 11.47 -1.55
CA THR A 186 7.56 11.19 -0.55
C THR A 186 8.85 11.98 -0.80
N MET A 187 9.20 12.24 -2.05
CA MET A 187 10.37 13.03 -2.39
C MET A 187 10.19 14.53 -2.10
N CYS A 188 8.99 15.08 -2.31
CA CYS A 188 8.71 16.50 -2.11
C CYS A 188 8.57 16.88 -0.62
N ARG A 189 8.34 15.91 0.28
CA ARG A 189 8.06 16.17 1.70
C ARG A 189 9.09 15.48 2.61
N PRO A 190 10.35 15.95 2.63
CA PRO A 190 11.45 15.30 3.35
C PRO A 190 11.26 15.27 4.88
N GLU A 191 10.50 16.24 5.44
CA GLU A 191 10.21 16.30 6.88
C GLU A 191 9.32 15.14 7.33
N GLU A 192 8.50 14.61 6.41
CA GLU A 192 7.50 13.60 6.74
C GLU A 192 7.89 12.21 6.24
N PHE A 193 8.62 12.11 5.11
CA PHE A 193 8.81 10.84 4.45
C PHE A 193 10.26 10.52 4.15
N HIS A 194 10.60 9.23 4.26
CA HIS A 194 11.78 8.65 3.66
C HIS A 194 11.58 8.51 2.15
N SER A 195 12.61 8.78 1.36
CA SER A 195 12.59 8.64 -0.09
C SER A 195 13.90 8.00 -0.57
N PHE A 196 13.82 6.86 -1.23
CA PHE A 196 14.98 6.20 -1.83
C PHE A 196 15.54 7.02 -3.01
N ARG A 197 14.68 7.70 -3.76
CA ARG A 197 15.10 8.57 -4.86
C ARG A 197 15.99 9.71 -4.37
N ARG A 198 15.66 10.29 -3.20
CA ARG A 198 16.41 11.38 -2.59
C ARG A 198 17.62 10.87 -1.80
N ASP A 199 17.42 9.90 -0.92
CA ASP A 199 18.35 9.55 0.16
C ASP A 199 19.16 8.28 -0.13
N ARG A 200 18.84 7.55 -1.20
CA ARG A 200 19.51 6.32 -1.65
C ARG A 200 19.59 5.28 -0.50
N GLU A 201 20.78 4.72 -0.26
CA GLU A 201 21.00 3.69 0.77
C GLU A 201 20.79 4.21 2.22
N ALA A 202 20.81 5.53 2.43
CA ALA A 202 20.50 6.15 3.71
C ALA A 202 18.99 6.24 4.00
N ALA A 203 18.14 5.93 3.03
CA ALA A 203 16.69 6.00 3.20
C ALA A 203 16.21 4.97 4.24
N GLY A 204 15.50 5.44 5.28
CA GLY A 204 14.71 4.59 6.15
C GLY A 204 13.52 3.97 5.43
N ARG A 205 12.61 3.36 6.19
CA ARG A 205 11.38 2.76 5.65
C ARG A 205 10.15 3.32 6.35
N LEU A 206 9.13 3.58 5.56
CA LEU A 206 7.79 3.90 6.01
C LEU A 206 6.97 2.60 6.07
N TYR A 207 6.01 2.54 6.98
CA TYR A 207 5.12 1.39 7.11
C TYR A 207 3.69 1.79 6.75
N ALA A 208 3.07 1.05 5.83
CA ALA A 208 1.63 1.09 5.61
C ALA A 208 1.03 -0.18 6.22
N PHE A 209 0.04 -0.05 7.08
CA PHE A 209 -0.49 -1.15 7.87
C PHE A 209 -2.02 -1.16 7.90
N ALA A 210 -2.56 -2.37 7.99
CA ALA A 210 -3.97 -2.62 8.26
C ALA A 210 -4.11 -3.79 9.23
N GLY A 211 -5.11 -3.76 10.09
CA GLY A 211 -5.35 -4.82 11.07
C GLY A 211 -6.79 -4.86 11.56
N ILE A 212 -7.13 -5.93 12.25
CA ILE A 212 -8.45 -6.21 12.80
C ILE A 212 -8.33 -6.15 14.32
N ARG A 213 -9.10 -5.24 14.95
CA ARG A 213 -9.21 -5.15 16.42
C ARG A 213 -9.99 -6.32 16.99
#